data_3d672c9c3dae37740e4029ebdb06d143
#
_entry.id   3d672c9c3dae37740e4029ebdb06d143
#
_cell.length_a   1.000
_cell.length_b   1.000
_cell.length_c   1.000
_cell.angle_alpha   90.00
_cell.angle_beta   90.00
_cell.angle_gamma   90.00
#
_symmetry.space_group_name_H-M   'P 1'
#
loop_
_entity.id
_entity.type
_entity.pdbx_description
1 polymer ?
#
loop_
_entity_poly.entity_id
_entity_poly.type
_entity_poly.pdbx_seq_one_letter_code
_entity_poly.pdbx_strand_id
1 'polypeptide(L)'
;MTTEDSEALGWRSVADLLGDHPDAAVALIGAGVNERSLTPGRCDLGPKALRAVLPRFSTWDVETGRELSTRVHDASDVAVKALAPAEAFAPVRDAVAAQSGRALTVLAGGNNAITRPGVHGLGLARGLEGVGLLTLDAHFDLRDTDRGLTNGNPVRALLEDGLAGERISQVGLAPFANTRRAHEAAKAAGISVRTARDCRERGLAAVVAEELERLSGLCEAIYVDFDIDVIDRSQWPASPGARPGGVSVHDFFDGTRLVGAHPKVKAVDLTEYDPSLEVGDLGSLTAGRWFCELLAGFEER
;
A
#
# COMPACT_ATOMS: atom_id res chain seq x y z
N MET A 1 16.37 -23.33 4.13
CA MET A 1 17.58 -23.32 3.30
C MET A 1 18.69 -22.70 4.14
N THR A 2 19.83 -23.32 4.29
CA THR A 2 20.97 -22.73 5.01
C THR A 2 21.69 -21.70 4.12
N THR A 3 22.56 -20.88 4.70
CA THR A 3 23.37 -19.91 3.93
C THR A 3 24.28 -20.63 2.92
N GLU A 4 24.83 -21.77 3.31
CA GLU A 4 25.67 -22.63 2.44
C GLU A 4 24.87 -23.24 1.27
N ASP A 5 23.62 -23.65 1.50
CA ASP A 5 22.73 -24.14 0.44
C ASP A 5 22.39 -23.03 -0.56
N SER A 6 22.22 -21.80 -0.08
CA SER A 6 21.91 -20.63 -0.92
C SER A 6 23.08 -20.27 -1.83
N GLU A 7 24.30 -20.26 -1.31
CA GLU A 7 25.51 -19.99 -2.09
C GLU A 7 25.74 -21.06 -3.16
N ALA A 8 25.55 -22.34 -2.81
CA ALA A 8 25.73 -23.47 -3.74
C ALA A 8 24.73 -23.45 -4.90
N LEU A 9 23.51 -22.89 -4.69
CA LEU A 9 22.46 -22.75 -5.69
C LEU A 9 22.51 -21.42 -6.45
N GLY A 10 23.40 -20.51 -6.09
CA GLY A 10 23.42 -19.14 -6.63
C GLY A 10 22.17 -18.34 -6.26
N TRP A 11 21.52 -18.70 -5.12
CA TRP A 11 20.29 -18.04 -4.67
C TRP A 11 20.61 -16.70 -4.05
N ARG A 12 20.33 -15.61 -4.77
CA ARG A 12 20.30 -14.25 -4.23
C ARG A 12 18.88 -13.91 -3.85
N SER A 13 18.66 -13.49 -2.62
CA SER A 13 17.34 -13.17 -2.10
C SER A 13 17.01 -11.69 -2.18
N VAL A 14 15.71 -11.35 -2.24
CA VAL A 14 15.24 -9.97 -2.18
C VAL A 14 15.62 -9.31 -0.84
N ALA A 15 15.79 -10.09 0.23
CA ALA A 15 16.27 -9.57 1.51
C ALA A 15 17.70 -8.97 1.40
N ASP A 16 18.54 -9.46 0.48
CA ASP A 16 19.91 -8.98 0.27
C ASP A 16 19.94 -7.56 -0.35
N LEU A 17 18.81 -7.10 -0.88
CA LEU A 17 18.65 -5.73 -1.39
C LEU A 17 18.38 -4.71 -0.28
N LEU A 18 17.93 -5.17 0.90
CA LEU A 18 17.60 -4.33 2.05
C LEU A 18 18.82 -4.12 2.95
N GLY A 19 19.00 -2.91 3.43
CA GLY A 19 20.06 -2.59 4.38
C GLY A 19 20.14 -1.10 4.66
N ASP A 20 21.20 -0.70 5.37
CA ASP A 20 21.52 0.71 5.57
C ASP A 20 22.17 1.28 4.29
N HIS A 21 21.33 1.76 3.39
CA HIS A 21 21.72 2.32 2.10
C HIS A 21 21.27 3.78 2.00
N PRO A 22 21.98 4.75 2.61
CA PRO A 22 21.53 6.15 2.67
C PRO A 22 21.29 6.77 1.29
N ASP A 23 21.99 6.32 0.26
CA ASP A 23 21.86 6.82 -1.13
C ASP A 23 20.87 6.03 -2.00
N ALA A 24 20.19 5.02 -1.44
CA ALA A 24 19.24 4.23 -2.22
C ALA A 24 18.05 5.09 -2.71
N ALA A 25 17.59 4.82 -3.92
CA ALA A 25 16.44 5.50 -4.50
C ALA A 25 15.10 5.09 -3.87
N VAL A 26 15.07 3.94 -3.21
CA VAL A 26 13.89 3.38 -2.54
C VAL A 26 14.14 3.28 -1.05
N ALA A 27 13.14 3.61 -0.22
CA ALA A 27 13.16 3.33 1.22
C ALA A 27 11.98 2.45 1.63
N LEU A 28 12.20 1.61 2.65
CA LEU A 28 11.17 0.83 3.35
C LEU A 28 11.05 1.32 4.79
N ILE A 29 9.83 1.69 5.20
CA ILE A 29 9.50 2.09 6.58
C ILE A 29 8.44 1.12 7.11
N GLY A 30 8.53 0.70 8.36
CA GLY A 30 7.44 -0.01 9.03
C GLY A 30 6.59 0.91 9.90
N ALA A 31 5.25 0.78 9.86
CA ALA A 31 4.34 1.52 10.71
C ALA A 31 3.18 0.63 11.22
N GLY A 32 3.48 -0.19 12.23
CA GLY A 32 2.55 -1.17 12.79
C GLY A 32 1.46 -0.56 13.69
N VAL A 33 0.62 0.33 13.16
CA VAL A 33 -0.57 0.83 13.86
C VAL A 33 -1.67 -0.22 13.80
N ASN A 34 -2.31 -0.52 14.93
CA ASN A 34 -3.43 -1.48 14.99
C ASN A 34 -4.59 -0.99 15.85
N GLU A 35 -4.34 0.00 16.70
CA GLU A 35 -5.37 0.54 17.58
C GLU A 35 -6.54 1.14 16.79
N ARG A 36 -7.74 0.99 17.34
CA ARG A 36 -9.00 1.48 16.77
C ARG A 36 -9.35 0.88 15.40
N SER A 37 -8.85 -0.32 15.09
CA SER A 37 -9.34 -1.11 13.97
C SER A 37 -10.82 -1.45 14.14
N LEU A 38 -11.61 -1.27 13.08
CA LEU A 38 -13.05 -1.59 13.07
C LEU A 38 -13.30 -3.10 13.21
N THR A 39 -12.47 -3.89 12.57
CA THR A 39 -12.43 -5.34 12.73
C THR A 39 -11.19 -5.69 13.57
N PRO A 40 -11.33 -6.39 14.69
CA PRO A 40 -10.18 -6.79 15.49
C PRO A 40 -9.19 -7.63 14.68
N GLY A 41 -7.91 -7.33 14.83
CA GLY A 41 -6.82 -8.00 14.10
C GLY A 41 -5.46 -7.69 14.71
N ARG A 42 -4.41 -8.13 14.02
CA ARG A 42 -3.01 -7.94 14.38
C ARG A 42 -2.20 -7.42 13.19
N CYS A 43 -2.73 -6.42 12.50
CA CYS A 43 -2.02 -5.76 11.39
C CYS A 43 -0.69 -5.11 11.84
N ASP A 44 -0.53 -4.86 13.16
CA ASP A 44 0.75 -4.42 13.75
C ASP A 44 1.92 -5.38 13.48
N LEU A 45 1.65 -6.62 13.14
CA LEU A 45 2.65 -7.62 12.80
C LEU A 45 3.10 -7.55 11.33
N GLY A 46 2.34 -6.87 10.47
CA GLY A 46 2.59 -6.78 9.02
C GLY A 46 4.00 -6.35 8.63
N PRO A 47 4.55 -5.25 9.19
CA PRO A 47 5.90 -4.79 8.85
C PRO A 47 6.99 -5.84 9.11
N LYS A 48 6.89 -6.53 10.23
CA LYS A 48 7.83 -7.60 10.60
C LYS A 48 7.65 -8.83 9.70
N ALA A 49 6.42 -9.21 9.41
CA ALA A 49 6.10 -10.37 8.58
C ALA A 49 6.58 -10.16 7.12
N LEU A 50 6.38 -8.97 6.57
CA LEU A 50 6.90 -8.63 5.25
C LEU A 50 8.42 -8.83 5.19
N ARG A 51 9.20 -8.25 6.11
CA ARG A 51 10.66 -8.42 6.11
C ARG A 51 11.08 -9.88 6.29
N ALA A 52 10.37 -10.61 7.14
CA ALA A 52 10.68 -12.01 7.45
C ALA A 52 10.48 -12.96 6.27
N VAL A 53 9.60 -12.62 5.31
CA VAL A 53 9.34 -13.46 4.14
C VAL A 53 10.30 -13.20 2.98
N LEU A 54 10.92 -12.03 2.88
CA LEU A 54 11.78 -11.64 1.76
C LEU A 54 12.96 -12.59 1.48
N PRO A 55 13.58 -13.26 2.47
CA PRO A 55 14.61 -14.28 2.17
C PRO A 55 14.11 -15.46 1.32
N ARG A 56 12.79 -15.65 1.22
CA ARG A 56 12.17 -16.72 0.43
C ARG A 56 11.96 -16.35 -1.04
N PHE A 57 12.23 -15.10 -1.43
CA PHE A 57 12.10 -14.60 -2.80
C PHE A 57 13.47 -14.45 -3.44
N SER A 58 13.62 -15.04 -4.62
CA SER A 58 14.77 -14.79 -5.49
C SER A 58 14.68 -13.40 -6.08
N THR A 59 15.83 -12.78 -6.34
CA THR A 59 15.90 -11.55 -7.14
C THR A 59 15.62 -11.79 -8.63
N TRP A 60 15.61 -13.06 -9.09
CA TRP A 60 15.41 -13.43 -10.48
C TRP A 60 13.92 -13.47 -10.87
N ASP A 61 13.55 -12.63 -11.83
CA ASP A 61 12.23 -12.67 -12.47
C ASP A 61 12.31 -13.53 -13.76
N VAL A 62 11.75 -14.73 -13.69
CA VAL A 62 11.76 -15.68 -14.80
C VAL A 62 10.90 -15.21 -16.00
N GLU A 63 9.88 -14.38 -15.76
CA GLU A 63 8.97 -13.90 -16.81
C GLU A 63 9.63 -12.88 -17.71
N THR A 64 10.44 -11.99 -17.13
CA THR A 64 11.16 -10.94 -17.86
C THR A 64 12.62 -11.30 -18.17
N GLY A 65 13.17 -12.33 -17.51
CA GLY A 65 14.59 -12.68 -17.60
C GLY A 65 15.50 -11.62 -16.99
N ARG A 66 15.02 -10.88 -16.00
CA ARG A 66 15.78 -9.82 -15.30
C ARG A 66 15.99 -10.14 -13.84
N GLU A 67 17.06 -9.62 -13.28
CA GLU A 67 17.36 -9.71 -11.86
C GLU A 67 17.12 -8.35 -11.19
N LEU A 68 16.36 -8.36 -10.09
CA LEU A 68 16.20 -7.18 -9.25
C LEU A 68 17.56 -6.76 -8.67
N SER A 69 17.86 -5.48 -8.81
CA SER A 69 19.13 -4.89 -8.38
C SER A 69 18.98 -3.65 -7.50
N THR A 70 17.77 -3.09 -7.45
CA THR A 70 17.48 -1.88 -6.70
C THR A 70 17.71 -2.08 -5.22
N ARG A 71 18.70 -1.35 -4.67
CA ARG A 71 18.91 -1.31 -3.22
C ARG A 71 17.77 -0.57 -2.55
N VAL A 72 17.39 -1.04 -1.38
CA VAL A 72 16.35 -0.47 -0.54
C VAL A 72 16.94 -0.07 0.80
N HIS A 73 16.84 1.20 1.15
CA HIS A 73 17.19 1.64 2.49
C HIS A 73 16.10 1.21 3.48
N ASP A 74 16.44 0.30 4.40
CA ASP A 74 15.53 -0.08 5.49
C ASP A 74 15.61 0.98 6.60
N ALA A 75 14.64 1.89 6.62
CA ALA A 75 14.53 2.96 7.61
C ALA A 75 13.97 2.47 8.96
N SER A 76 13.82 1.15 9.14
CA SER A 76 13.28 0.51 10.34
C SER A 76 11.80 0.81 10.62
N ASP A 77 11.30 0.39 11.77
CA ASP A 77 9.92 0.60 12.19
C ASP A 77 9.79 1.89 13.00
N VAL A 78 8.76 2.66 12.70
CA VAL A 78 8.33 3.80 13.51
C VAL A 78 7.78 3.29 14.86
N ALA A 79 8.11 3.95 15.95
CA ALA A 79 7.66 3.56 17.29
C ALA A 79 6.20 3.95 17.53
N VAL A 80 5.27 3.26 16.86
CA VAL A 80 3.81 3.52 16.92
C VAL A 80 2.99 2.39 17.51
N LYS A 81 3.65 1.37 18.06
CA LYS A 81 2.96 0.25 18.69
C LYS A 81 2.06 0.73 19.82
N ALA A 82 0.80 0.29 19.82
CA ALA A 82 -0.23 0.67 20.77
C ALA A 82 -0.58 2.18 20.79
N LEU A 83 -0.18 2.95 19.80
CA LEU A 83 -0.66 4.32 19.62
C LEU A 83 -1.98 4.33 18.84
N ALA A 84 -2.92 5.15 19.29
CA ALA A 84 -4.12 5.43 18.50
C ALA A 84 -3.75 6.21 17.21
N PRO A 85 -4.58 6.14 16.14
CA PRO A 85 -4.28 6.81 14.87
C PRO A 85 -3.94 8.30 14.99
N ALA A 86 -4.56 9.02 15.91
CA ALA A 86 -4.27 10.43 16.14
C ALA A 86 -2.87 10.66 16.75
N GLU A 87 -2.43 9.76 17.63
CA GLU A 87 -1.10 9.82 18.27
C GLU A 87 0.00 9.34 17.30
N ALA A 88 -0.30 8.36 16.46
CA ALA A 88 0.60 7.84 15.44
C ALA A 88 0.80 8.78 14.26
N PHE A 89 -0.08 9.79 14.09
CA PHE A 89 -0.07 10.69 12.94
C PHE A 89 1.29 11.39 12.73
N ALA A 90 1.78 12.12 13.72
CA ALA A 90 3.02 12.88 13.56
C ALA A 90 4.25 11.95 13.36
N PRO A 91 4.46 10.89 14.17
CA PRO A 91 5.57 9.97 13.95
C PRO A 91 5.60 9.34 12.54
N VAL A 92 4.45 8.90 12.00
CA VAL A 92 4.40 8.28 10.66
C VAL A 92 4.61 9.33 9.57
N ARG A 93 3.94 10.49 9.67
CA ARG A 93 4.12 11.61 8.74
C ARG A 93 5.59 12.02 8.63
N ASP A 94 6.25 12.21 9.76
CA ASP A 94 7.63 12.69 9.80
C ASP A 94 8.62 11.64 9.27
N ALA A 95 8.35 10.34 9.52
CA ALA A 95 9.15 9.26 8.95
C ALA A 95 9.05 9.20 7.42
N VAL A 96 7.86 9.38 6.84
CA VAL A 96 7.67 9.45 5.38
C VAL A 96 8.33 10.72 4.82
N ALA A 97 8.14 11.86 5.47
CA ALA A 97 8.74 13.13 5.06
C ALA A 97 10.28 13.08 5.05
N ALA A 98 10.90 12.36 6.00
CA ALA A 98 12.34 12.17 6.03
C ALA A 98 12.88 11.42 4.80
N GLN A 99 12.04 10.69 4.05
CA GLN A 99 12.40 10.00 2.82
C GLN A 99 12.03 10.79 1.56
N SER A 100 11.57 12.03 1.66
CA SER A 100 11.05 12.84 0.54
C SER A 100 12.04 13.10 -0.61
N GLY A 101 13.34 12.95 -0.35
CA GLY A 101 14.40 13.05 -1.36
C GLY A 101 14.57 11.80 -2.22
N ARG A 102 13.92 10.69 -1.88
CA ARG A 102 14.00 9.42 -2.61
C ARG A 102 13.00 9.36 -3.76
N ALA A 103 13.25 8.48 -4.69
CA ALA A 103 12.36 8.28 -5.84
C ALA A 103 11.06 7.53 -5.44
N LEU A 104 11.12 6.63 -4.44
CA LEU A 104 9.98 5.90 -3.92
C LEU A 104 10.14 5.62 -2.42
N THR A 105 9.08 5.87 -1.64
CA THR A 105 8.97 5.46 -0.23
C THR A 105 7.92 4.37 -0.11
N VAL A 106 8.27 3.24 0.49
CA VAL A 106 7.36 2.13 0.78
C VAL A 106 7.09 2.10 2.27
N LEU A 107 5.83 2.19 2.65
CA LEU A 107 5.37 2.13 4.03
C LEU A 107 4.70 0.78 4.28
N ALA A 108 5.41 -0.15 4.91
CA ALA A 108 4.82 -1.40 5.36
C ALA A 108 3.94 -1.13 6.58
N GLY A 109 2.62 -1.28 6.42
CA GLY A 109 1.65 -0.81 7.39
C GLY A 109 1.20 -1.83 8.39
N GLY A 110 0.47 -1.29 9.33
CA GLY A 110 -0.53 -1.88 10.15
C GLY A 110 -1.91 -1.79 9.48
N ASN A 111 -2.88 -1.23 10.20
CA ASN A 111 -4.19 -0.94 9.63
C ASN A 111 -4.18 0.34 8.76
N ASN A 112 -5.26 0.54 7.99
CA ASN A 112 -5.33 1.62 6.99
C ASN A 112 -5.31 3.06 7.55
N ALA A 113 -5.32 3.24 8.88
CA ALA A 113 -5.18 4.57 9.48
C ALA A 113 -3.83 5.25 9.17
N ILE A 114 -2.81 4.52 8.71
CA ILE A 114 -1.49 5.06 8.37
C ILE A 114 -1.45 5.81 7.04
N THR A 115 -2.40 5.56 6.14
CA THR A 115 -2.48 6.21 4.81
C THR A 115 -2.61 7.74 4.95
N ARG A 116 -3.42 8.22 5.87
CA ARG A 116 -3.54 9.67 6.11
C ARG A 116 -2.21 10.35 6.47
N PRO A 117 -1.47 9.93 7.51
CA PRO A 117 -0.16 10.51 7.80
C PRO A 117 0.87 10.26 6.69
N GLY A 118 0.79 9.14 5.96
CA GLY A 118 1.62 8.88 4.78
C GLY A 118 1.45 9.93 3.69
N VAL A 119 0.20 10.24 3.32
CA VAL A 119 -0.15 11.31 2.36
C VAL A 119 0.36 12.67 2.84
N HIS A 120 0.16 12.99 4.12
CA HIS A 120 0.69 14.23 4.71
C HIS A 120 2.23 14.29 4.69
N GLY A 121 2.90 13.15 4.92
CA GLY A 121 4.36 13.05 4.86
C GLY A 121 4.89 13.36 3.46
N LEU A 122 4.24 12.80 2.44
CA LEU A 122 4.54 13.12 1.04
C LEU A 122 4.24 14.59 0.71
N GLY A 123 3.18 15.14 1.29
CA GLY A 123 2.72 16.51 1.08
C GLY A 123 3.53 17.59 1.82
N LEU A 124 4.39 17.26 2.79
CA LEU A 124 5.08 18.28 3.61
C LEU A 124 5.88 19.30 2.79
N ALA A 125 6.48 18.86 1.69
CA ALA A 125 7.27 19.74 0.83
C ALA A 125 6.48 20.37 -0.33
N ARG A 126 5.25 19.90 -0.59
CA ARG A 126 4.45 20.23 -1.80
C ARG A 126 3.10 20.85 -1.49
N GLY A 127 2.64 20.78 -0.23
CA GLY A 127 1.23 20.99 0.11
C GLY A 127 0.36 19.78 -0.31
N LEU A 128 -0.82 19.65 0.26
CA LEU A 128 -1.79 18.61 -0.15
C LEU A 128 -2.32 18.86 -1.57
N GLU A 129 -2.28 20.11 -2.04
CA GLU A 129 -2.65 20.49 -3.40
C GLU A 129 -1.72 19.89 -4.47
N GLY A 130 -0.48 19.54 -4.12
CA GLY A 130 0.47 18.86 -5.00
C GLY A 130 0.37 17.33 -4.98
N VAL A 131 -0.49 16.75 -4.11
CA VAL A 131 -0.58 15.30 -3.91
C VAL A 131 -1.88 14.75 -4.47
N GLY A 132 -1.81 13.59 -5.13
CA GLY A 132 -2.94 12.74 -5.49
C GLY A 132 -2.91 11.45 -4.66
N LEU A 133 -4.07 10.87 -4.40
CA LEU A 133 -4.25 9.59 -3.73
C LEU A 133 -4.95 8.59 -4.65
N LEU A 134 -4.36 7.43 -4.83
CA LEU A 134 -5.02 6.26 -5.41
C LEU A 134 -5.13 5.19 -4.34
N THR A 135 -6.34 4.70 -4.03
CA THR A 135 -6.53 3.55 -3.16
C THR A 135 -6.91 2.32 -3.96
N LEU A 136 -6.30 1.19 -3.67
CA LEU A 136 -6.71 -0.15 -4.05
C LEU A 136 -7.35 -0.76 -2.82
N ASP A 137 -8.69 -0.74 -2.73
CA ASP A 137 -9.43 -1.00 -1.49
C ASP A 137 -10.84 -1.53 -1.80
N ALA A 138 -11.33 -2.47 -1.01
CA ALA A 138 -12.72 -2.92 -1.06
C ALA A 138 -13.70 -1.90 -0.46
N HIS A 139 -13.21 -0.92 0.31
CA HIS A 139 -13.99 0.05 1.08
C HIS A 139 -13.76 1.50 0.63
N PHE A 140 -14.70 2.39 0.97
CA PHE A 140 -14.57 3.83 0.72
C PHE A 140 -13.73 4.56 1.77
N ASP A 141 -13.65 4.04 2.97
CA ASP A 141 -12.99 4.70 4.11
C ASP A 141 -13.47 6.14 4.37
N LEU A 142 -14.77 6.33 4.18
CA LEU A 142 -15.49 7.59 4.34
C LEU A 142 -16.42 7.60 5.56
N ARG A 143 -16.12 6.80 6.61
CA ARG A 143 -16.86 6.89 7.88
C ARG A 143 -16.62 8.25 8.54
N ASP A 144 -17.60 8.68 9.36
CA ASP A 144 -17.47 9.95 10.08
C ASP A 144 -16.28 9.93 11.05
N THR A 145 -15.66 11.09 11.24
CA THR A 145 -14.55 11.31 12.16
C THR A 145 -15.00 11.75 13.57
N ASP A 146 -16.30 11.98 13.79
CA ASP A 146 -16.90 12.46 15.05
C ASP A 146 -16.51 11.64 16.29
N ARG A 147 -16.29 10.33 16.11
CA ARG A 147 -15.86 9.41 17.17
C ARG A 147 -14.35 9.14 17.17
N GLY A 148 -13.60 9.97 16.44
CA GLY A 148 -12.17 9.90 16.26
C GLY A 148 -11.74 9.06 15.05
N LEU A 149 -10.43 9.02 14.87
CA LEU A 149 -9.80 8.35 13.73
C LEU A 149 -9.76 6.84 13.92
N THR A 150 -9.99 6.12 12.84
CA THR A 150 -9.97 4.65 12.73
C THR A 150 -9.40 4.25 11.37
N ASN A 151 -9.20 2.95 11.12
CA ASN A 151 -8.84 2.46 9.78
C ASN A 151 -9.96 2.62 8.74
N GLY A 152 -11.19 2.94 9.12
CA GLY A 152 -12.32 3.12 8.18
C GLY A 152 -12.64 4.58 7.86
N ASN A 153 -11.74 5.54 8.17
CA ASN A 153 -11.97 6.94 7.84
C ASN A 153 -10.73 7.76 7.40
N PRO A 154 -9.62 7.14 6.92
CA PRO A 154 -8.49 7.94 6.46
C PRO A 154 -8.84 8.82 5.25
N VAL A 155 -9.65 8.35 4.31
CA VAL A 155 -10.07 9.16 3.15
C VAL A 155 -10.97 10.32 3.57
N ARG A 156 -11.91 10.08 4.51
CA ARG A 156 -12.73 11.15 5.08
C ARG A 156 -11.85 12.23 5.74
N ALA A 157 -10.91 11.81 6.57
CA ALA A 157 -10.02 12.71 7.27
C ALA A 157 -9.14 13.53 6.30
N LEU A 158 -8.67 12.92 5.21
CA LEU A 158 -7.91 13.63 4.17
C LEU A 158 -8.75 14.68 3.44
N LEU A 159 -10.04 14.41 3.16
CA LEU A 159 -10.95 15.42 2.62
C LEU A 159 -11.15 16.60 3.60
N GLU A 160 -11.30 16.30 4.89
CA GLU A 160 -11.42 17.31 5.96
C GLU A 160 -10.12 18.11 6.15
N ASP A 161 -8.96 17.52 5.89
CA ASP A 161 -7.65 18.17 5.87
C ASP A 161 -7.41 19.07 4.64
N GLY A 162 -8.30 18.97 3.63
CA GLY A 162 -8.24 19.80 2.43
C GLY A 162 -7.71 19.11 1.16
N LEU A 163 -7.48 17.79 1.17
CA LEU A 163 -7.19 17.06 -0.06
C LEU A 163 -8.45 17.08 -0.95
N ALA A 164 -8.35 17.67 -2.14
CA ALA A 164 -9.49 17.77 -3.05
C ALA A 164 -9.91 16.37 -3.56
N GLY A 165 -11.21 16.07 -3.51
CA GLY A 165 -11.72 14.77 -3.92
C GLY A 165 -11.42 14.41 -5.39
N GLU A 166 -11.31 15.40 -6.27
CA GLU A 166 -10.88 15.21 -7.66
C GLU A 166 -9.47 14.62 -7.79
N ARG A 167 -8.63 14.77 -6.75
CA ARG A 167 -7.29 14.17 -6.66
C ARG A 167 -7.28 12.82 -5.96
N ILE A 168 -8.45 12.24 -5.74
CA ILE A 168 -8.61 10.91 -5.15
C ILE A 168 -9.19 9.97 -6.20
N SER A 169 -8.60 8.78 -6.33
CA SER A 169 -9.14 7.64 -7.07
C SER A 169 -9.29 6.46 -6.12
N GLN A 170 -10.45 5.83 -6.10
CA GLN A 170 -10.71 4.62 -5.32
C GLN A 170 -11.05 3.47 -6.25
N VAL A 171 -10.23 2.43 -6.25
CA VAL A 171 -10.26 1.30 -7.18
C VAL A 171 -10.48 0.00 -6.41
N GLY A 172 -11.41 -0.83 -6.88
CA GLY A 172 -11.67 -2.14 -6.29
C GLY A 172 -12.88 -2.21 -5.36
N LEU A 173 -13.66 -1.11 -5.26
CA LEU A 173 -14.79 -1.02 -4.31
C LEU A 173 -15.71 -2.23 -4.40
N ALA A 174 -15.80 -3.01 -3.30
CA ALA A 174 -16.55 -4.26 -3.27
C ALA A 174 -18.07 -4.02 -3.12
N PRO A 175 -18.91 -4.83 -3.82
CA PRO A 175 -20.35 -4.78 -3.63
C PRO A 175 -20.73 -5.23 -2.21
N PHE A 176 -21.73 -4.58 -1.61
CA PHE A 176 -22.27 -4.86 -0.27
C PHE A 176 -21.26 -4.68 0.90
N ALA A 177 -20.05 -4.19 0.65
CA ALA A 177 -19.07 -3.83 1.67
C ALA A 177 -19.19 -2.36 2.10
N ASN A 178 -19.94 -1.57 1.36
CA ASN A 178 -20.02 -0.12 1.49
C ASN A 178 -21.44 0.38 1.70
N THR A 179 -21.58 1.55 2.34
CA THR A 179 -22.89 2.19 2.55
C THR A 179 -23.25 3.12 1.39
N ARG A 180 -24.57 3.32 1.16
CA ARG A 180 -25.07 4.33 0.23
C ARG A 180 -24.52 5.73 0.57
N ARG A 181 -24.49 6.07 1.86
CA ARG A 181 -23.98 7.36 2.35
C ARG A 181 -22.51 7.59 1.95
N ALA A 182 -21.65 6.57 2.06
CA ALA A 182 -20.24 6.67 1.66
C ALA A 182 -20.14 6.89 0.14
N HIS A 183 -20.91 6.16 -0.66
CA HIS A 183 -20.94 6.35 -2.11
C HIS A 183 -21.41 7.76 -2.51
N GLU A 184 -22.48 8.26 -1.89
CA GLU A 184 -22.99 9.62 -2.15
C GLU A 184 -21.96 10.68 -1.72
N ALA A 185 -21.24 10.47 -0.61
CA ALA A 185 -20.17 11.35 -0.16
C ALA A 185 -18.97 11.36 -1.12
N ALA A 186 -18.54 10.19 -1.60
CA ALA A 186 -17.48 10.09 -2.61
C ALA A 186 -17.84 10.86 -3.89
N LYS A 187 -19.06 10.65 -4.38
CA LYS A 187 -19.56 11.34 -5.58
C LYS A 187 -19.65 12.86 -5.36
N ALA A 188 -20.16 13.30 -4.22
CA ALA A 188 -20.27 14.72 -3.89
C ALA A 188 -18.92 15.42 -3.76
N ALA A 189 -17.89 14.69 -3.30
CA ALA A 189 -16.52 15.17 -3.22
C ALA A 189 -15.79 15.17 -4.57
N GLY A 190 -16.33 14.52 -5.61
CA GLY A 190 -15.68 14.41 -6.92
C GLY A 190 -14.63 13.29 -6.99
N ILE A 191 -14.65 12.33 -6.06
CA ILE A 191 -13.75 11.18 -6.07
C ILE A 191 -14.03 10.29 -7.30
N SER A 192 -12.98 9.87 -8.02
CA SER A 192 -13.08 8.85 -9.05
C SER A 192 -13.29 7.48 -8.42
N VAL A 193 -14.36 6.78 -8.79
CA VAL A 193 -14.76 5.50 -8.21
C VAL A 193 -14.75 4.42 -9.28
N ARG A 194 -13.99 3.35 -9.04
CA ARG A 194 -13.90 2.13 -9.84
C ARG A 194 -14.24 0.94 -8.97
N THR A 195 -15.24 0.19 -9.37
CA THR A 195 -15.72 -0.97 -8.59
C THR A 195 -14.91 -2.23 -8.89
N ALA A 196 -15.02 -3.24 -8.03
CA ALA A 196 -14.48 -4.57 -8.31
C ALA A 196 -15.01 -5.17 -9.63
N ARG A 197 -16.22 -4.76 -10.07
CA ARG A 197 -16.75 -5.13 -11.38
C ARG A 197 -15.96 -4.49 -12.52
N ASP A 198 -15.65 -3.18 -12.42
CA ASP A 198 -14.84 -2.48 -13.43
C ASP A 198 -13.49 -3.16 -13.58
N CYS A 199 -12.86 -3.52 -12.44
CA CYS A 199 -11.58 -4.23 -12.42
C CYS A 199 -11.68 -5.61 -13.10
N ARG A 200 -12.75 -6.37 -12.83
CA ARG A 200 -12.93 -7.69 -13.43
C ARG A 200 -13.24 -7.63 -14.95
N GLU A 201 -14.02 -6.65 -15.40
CA GLU A 201 -14.45 -6.56 -16.81
C GLU A 201 -13.37 -5.95 -17.70
N ARG A 202 -12.51 -5.09 -17.16
CA ARG A 202 -11.50 -4.33 -17.89
C ARG A 202 -10.06 -4.76 -17.62
N GLY A 203 -9.85 -5.54 -16.55
CA GLY A 203 -8.55 -5.81 -15.96
C GLY A 203 -8.12 -4.69 -14.98
N LEU A 204 -7.64 -5.08 -13.79
CA LEU A 204 -7.20 -4.12 -12.77
C LEU A 204 -6.07 -3.23 -13.29
N ALA A 205 -5.10 -3.81 -13.99
CA ALA A 205 -3.96 -3.10 -14.57
C ALA A 205 -4.40 -1.93 -15.48
N ALA A 206 -5.41 -2.16 -16.35
CA ALA A 206 -5.92 -1.12 -17.24
C ALA A 206 -6.64 0.00 -16.46
N VAL A 207 -7.39 -0.35 -15.41
CA VAL A 207 -8.07 0.60 -14.54
C VAL A 207 -7.06 1.44 -13.74
N VAL A 208 -6.04 0.80 -13.18
CA VAL A 208 -4.95 1.48 -12.45
C VAL A 208 -4.19 2.43 -13.36
N ALA A 209 -3.83 2.00 -14.58
CA ALA A 209 -3.14 2.85 -15.55
C ALA A 209 -3.95 4.11 -15.90
N GLU A 210 -5.26 3.96 -16.15
CA GLU A 210 -6.16 5.10 -16.43
C GLU A 210 -6.21 6.08 -15.26
N GLU A 211 -6.34 5.58 -14.02
CA GLU A 211 -6.44 6.44 -12.84
C GLU A 211 -5.09 7.10 -12.48
N LEU A 212 -3.98 6.42 -12.68
CA LEU A 212 -2.65 7.02 -12.53
C LEU A 212 -2.44 8.15 -13.55
N GLU A 213 -2.80 7.93 -14.82
CA GLU A 213 -2.70 8.97 -15.85
C GLU A 213 -3.60 10.17 -15.53
N ARG A 214 -4.85 9.92 -15.09
CA ARG A 214 -5.76 10.98 -14.65
C ARG A 214 -5.17 11.79 -13.49
N LEU A 215 -4.66 11.14 -12.45
CA LEU A 215 -4.04 11.81 -11.31
C LEU A 215 -2.76 12.54 -11.71
N SER A 216 -1.98 11.99 -12.63
CA SER A 216 -0.74 12.61 -13.10
C SER A 216 -0.97 13.95 -13.78
N GLY A 217 -2.14 14.15 -14.38
CA GLY A 217 -2.57 15.44 -14.92
C GLY A 217 -3.00 16.47 -13.85
N LEU A 218 -3.26 16.05 -12.62
CA LEU A 218 -3.83 16.88 -11.55
C LEU A 218 -2.86 17.19 -10.40
N CYS A 219 -1.78 16.43 -10.25
CA CYS A 219 -0.86 16.55 -9.12
C CYS A 219 0.61 16.33 -9.52
N GLU A 220 1.51 16.73 -8.63
CA GLU A 220 2.95 16.60 -8.79
C GLU A 220 3.46 15.22 -8.35
N ALA A 221 2.83 14.65 -7.32
CA ALA A 221 3.17 13.36 -6.74
C ALA A 221 1.91 12.56 -6.40
N ILE A 222 1.98 11.25 -6.57
CA ILE A 222 0.89 10.32 -6.25
C ILE A 222 1.33 9.45 -5.08
N TYR A 223 0.45 9.36 -4.09
CA TYR A 223 0.48 8.34 -3.04
C TYR A 223 -0.44 7.20 -3.45
N VAL A 224 0.02 5.96 -3.33
CA VAL A 224 -0.83 4.78 -3.60
C VAL A 224 -0.98 3.97 -2.32
N ASP A 225 -2.21 3.84 -1.88
CA ASP A 225 -2.62 2.98 -0.77
C ASP A 225 -3.01 1.59 -1.33
N PHE A 226 -2.27 0.58 -0.90
CA PHE A 226 -2.61 -0.82 -1.13
C PHE A 226 -3.28 -1.37 0.13
N ASP A 227 -4.58 -1.09 0.30
CA ASP A 227 -5.37 -1.85 1.27
C ASP A 227 -5.60 -3.24 0.70
N ILE A 228 -4.91 -4.22 1.30
CA ILE A 228 -4.81 -5.55 0.74
C ILE A 228 -6.13 -6.32 0.79
N ASP A 229 -7.14 -5.78 1.47
CA ASP A 229 -8.47 -6.36 1.52
C ASP A 229 -9.25 -6.24 0.20
N VAL A 230 -8.71 -5.48 -0.77
CA VAL A 230 -9.18 -5.45 -2.16
C VAL A 230 -9.10 -6.82 -2.83
N ILE A 231 -8.16 -7.68 -2.42
CA ILE A 231 -7.98 -9.02 -2.97
C ILE A 231 -9.10 -9.94 -2.47
N ASP A 232 -9.55 -10.84 -3.36
CA ASP A 232 -10.54 -11.87 -3.01
C ASP A 232 -10.10 -12.67 -1.77
N ARG A 233 -10.97 -12.72 -0.75
CA ARG A 233 -10.66 -13.38 0.52
C ARG A 233 -10.27 -14.85 0.36
N SER A 234 -10.74 -15.52 -0.69
CA SER A 234 -10.37 -16.91 -0.94
C SER A 234 -8.91 -17.07 -1.36
N GLN A 235 -8.31 -16.01 -1.91
CA GLN A 235 -6.90 -15.96 -2.30
C GLN A 235 -6.04 -15.23 -1.26
N TRP A 236 -6.65 -14.32 -0.48
CA TRP A 236 -6.00 -13.58 0.59
C TRP A 236 -6.82 -13.62 1.88
N PRO A 237 -6.71 -14.67 2.69
CA PRO A 237 -7.43 -14.75 3.97
C PRO A 237 -6.86 -13.83 5.06
N ALA A 238 -5.60 -13.40 4.93
CA ALA A 238 -4.84 -12.66 5.93
C ALA A 238 -5.15 -11.15 5.97
N SER A 239 -6.43 -10.79 5.78
CA SER A 239 -6.92 -9.43 6.03
C SER A 239 -8.28 -9.44 6.72
N PRO A 240 -8.47 -8.67 7.81
CA PRO A 240 -9.73 -8.63 8.55
C PRO A 240 -10.92 -8.16 7.70
N GLY A 241 -10.69 -7.20 6.79
CA GLY A 241 -11.70 -6.56 5.94
C GLY A 241 -12.09 -7.34 4.69
N ALA A 242 -11.22 -8.22 4.18
CA ALA A 242 -11.37 -8.88 2.89
C ALA A 242 -12.70 -9.63 2.70
N ARG A 243 -13.24 -9.59 1.49
CA ARG A 243 -14.51 -10.21 1.10
C ARG A 243 -14.32 -11.16 -0.08
N PRO A 244 -15.17 -12.21 -0.23
CA PRO A 244 -15.25 -12.95 -1.49
C PRO A 244 -15.74 -12.04 -2.63
N GLY A 245 -15.16 -12.20 -3.81
CA GLY A 245 -15.48 -11.40 -5.00
C GLY A 245 -14.63 -10.16 -5.19
N GLY A 246 -13.50 -10.05 -4.48
CA GLY A 246 -12.48 -9.04 -4.71
C GLY A 246 -11.70 -9.27 -6.02
N VAL A 247 -10.62 -8.53 -6.23
CA VAL A 247 -9.74 -8.71 -7.38
C VAL A 247 -8.90 -9.99 -7.20
N SER A 248 -8.44 -10.57 -8.31
CA SER A 248 -7.52 -11.70 -8.22
C SER A 248 -6.13 -11.25 -7.76
N VAL A 249 -5.38 -12.17 -7.13
CA VAL A 249 -4.00 -11.89 -6.73
C VAL A 249 -3.09 -11.61 -7.93
N HIS A 250 -3.36 -12.21 -9.10
CA HIS A 250 -2.62 -11.94 -10.32
C HIS A 250 -2.87 -10.52 -10.84
N ASP A 251 -4.14 -10.12 -10.92
CA ASP A 251 -4.47 -8.73 -11.31
C ASP A 251 -3.85 -7.72 -10.34
N PHE A 252 -3.81 -8.05 -9.05
CA PHE A 252 -3.19 -7.20 -8.03
C PHE A 252 -1.69 -7.04 -8.26
N PHE A 253 -0.97 -8.10 -8.63
CA PHE A 253 0.46 -8.04 -8.97
C PHE A 253 0.71 -7.20 -10.22
N ASP A 254 -0.08 -7.39 -11.28
CA ASP A 254 0.03 -6.60 -12.51
C ASP A 254 -0.21 -5.10 -12.24
N GLY A 255 -1.23 -4.78 -11.44
CA GLY A 255 -1.49 -3.42 -11.00
C GLY A 255 -0.34 -2.84 -10.16
N THR A 256 0.25 -3.65 -9.28
CA THR A 256 1.40 -3.24 -8.45
C THR A 256 2.63 -2.89 -9.30
N ARG A 257 2.91 -3.71 -10.32
CA ARG A 257 4.03 -3.44 -11.23
C ARG A 257 3.86 -2.12 -11.97
N LEU A 258 2.65 -1.82 -12.46
CA LEU A 258 2.34 -0.53 -13.08
C LEU A 258 2.50 0.65 -12.12
N VAL A 259 2.05 0.50 -10.87
CA VAL A 259 2.26 1.50 -9.82
C VAL A 259 3.76 1.73 -9.61
N GLY A 260 4.55 0.66 -9.50
CA GLY A 260 6.01 0.72 -9.41
C GLY A 260 6.65 1.48 -10.57
N ALA A 261 6.19 1.25 -11.79
CA ALA A 261 6.72 1.87 -13.01
C ALA A 261 6.36 3.36 -13.17
N HIS A 262 5.31 3.84 -12.50
CA HIS A 262 4.83 5.20 -12.74
C HIS A 262 5.69 6.28 -12.05
N PRO A 263 6.31 7.24 -12.80
CA PRO A 263 7.32 8.15 -12.26
C PRO A 263 6.79 9.17 -11.24
N LYS A 264 5.48 9.49 -11.26
CA LYS A 264 4.83 10.36 -10.27
C LYS A 264 4.39 9.65 -9.01
N VAL A 265 4.42 8.32 -8.94
CA VAL A 265 4.23 7.59 -7.68
C VAL A 265 5.49 7.76 -6.84
N LYS A 266 5.35 8.44 -5.71
CA LYS A 266 6.46 8.79 -4.80
C LYS A 266 6.39 8.09 -3.46
N ALA A 267 5.21 7.65 -3.06
CA ALA A 267 5.02 6.85 -1.87
C ALA A 267 3.91 5.83 -2.09
N VAL A 268 4.07 4.68 -1.47
CA VAL A 268 3.05 3.63 -1.39
C VAL A 268 2.99 3.09 0.02
N ASP A 269 1.83 2.57 0.41
CA ASP A 269 1.75 1.70 1.59
C ASP A 269 1.15 0.34 1.26
N LEU A 270 1.32 -0.60 2.18
CA LEU A 270 0.63 -1.88 2.23
C LEU A 270 -0.06 -1.97 3.58
N THR A 271 -1.38 -1.95 3.60
CA THR A 271 -2.19 -1.92 4.82
C THR A 271 -3.10 -3.14 4.97
N GLU A 272 -3.67 -3.31 6.16
CA GLU A 272 -4.63 -4.40 6.50
C GLU A 272 -4.08 -5.83 6.33
N TYR A 273 -2.76 -6.00 6.25
CA TYR A 273 -2.14 -7.32 6.34
C TYR A 273 -2.06 -7.78 7.80
N ASP A 274 -2.81 -8.80 8.14
CA ASP A 274 -2.84 -9.44 9.44
C ASP A 274 -2.24 -10.86 9.38
N PRO A 275 -0.97 -11.04 9.75
CA PRO A 275 -0.34 -12.35 9.76
C PRO A 275 -0.97 -13.36 10.71
N SER A 276 -1.76 -12.91 11.69
CA SER A 276 -2.44 -13.83 12.62
C SER A 276 -3.64 -14.56 12.00
N LEU A 277 -4.15 -14.08 10.86
CA LEU A 277 -5.21 -14.70 10.08
C LEU A 277 -4.69 -15.58 8.95
N GLU A 278 -3.38 -15.76 8.87
CA GLU A 278 -2.71 -16.46 7.79
C GLU A 278 -3.10 -17.94 7.75
N VAL A 279 -3.30 -18.48 6.55
CA VAL A 279 -3.50 -19.91 6.31
C VAL A 279 -2.22 -20.46 5.65
N GLY A 280 -1.45 -21.22 6.42
CA GLY A 280 -0.08 -21.55 6.02
C GLY A 280 0.76 -20.28 5.97
N ASP A 281 1.36 -19.99 4.83
CA ASP A 281 2.17 -18.79 4.57
C ASP A 281 1.68 -18.01 3.32
N LEU A 282 0.41 -18.19 2.98
CA LEU A 282 -0.22 -17.60 1.79
C LEU A 282 -0.17 -16.07 1.82
N GLY A 283 -0.49 -15.48 2.98
CA GLY A 283 -0.43 -14.04 3.18
C GLY A 283 1.00 -13.51 3.07
N SER A 284 1.93 -14.08 3.83
CA SER A 284 3.34 -13.67 3.79
C SER A 284 3.92 -13.76 2.37
N LEU A 285 3.65 -14.86 1.65
CA LEU A 285 4.13 -15.03 0.28
C LEU A 285 3.53 -14.00 -0.69
N THR A 286 2.25 -13.68 -0.55
CA THR A 286 1.63 -12.67 -1.41
C THR A 286 2.18 -11.26 -1.10
N ALA A 287 2.36 -10.90 0.16
CA ALA A 287 2.99 -9.63 0.55
C ALA A 287 4.44 -9.51 0.04
N GLY A 288 5.22 -10.59 0.14
CA GLY A 288 6.58 -10.64 -0.41
C GLY A 288 6.59 -10.49 -1.93
N ARG A 289 5.67 -11.18 -2.65
CA ARG A 289 5.54 -11.04 -4.10
C ARG A 289 5.11 -9.62 -4.48
N TRP A 290 4.17 -9.01 -3.78
CA TRP A 290 3.82 -7.60 -3.97
C TRP A 290 5.04 -6.70 -3.93
N PHE A 291 5.92 -6.88 -2.95
CA PHE A 291 7.14 -6.09 -2.83
C PHE A 291 8.10 -6.31 -4.01
N CYS A 292 8.24 -7.53 -4.49
CA CYS A 292 9.02 -7.86 -5.70
C CYS A 292 8.46 -7.17 -6.95
N GLU A 293 7.13 -7.24 -7.17
CA GLU A 293 6.49 -6.58 -8.31
C GLU A 293 6.61 -5.06 -8.27
N LEU A 294 6.50 -4.47 -7.08
CA LEU A 294 6.71 -3.04 -6.90
C LEU A 294 8.13 -2.61 -7.30
N LEU A 295 9.14 -3.37 -6.86
CA LEU A 295 10.55 -3.11 -7.23
C LEU A 295 10.80 -3.38 -8.71
N ALA A 296 10.25 -4.45 -9.27
CA ALA A 296 10.37 -4.75 -10.69
C ALA A 296 9.80 -3.62 -11.55
N GLY A 297 8.60 -3.13 -11.20
CA GLY A 297 8.03 -1.96 -11.86
C GLY A 297 8.89 -0.70 -11.67
N PHE A 298 9.44 -0.48 -10.48
CA PHE A 298 10.32 0.66 -10.22
C PHE A 298 11.57 0.66 -11.12
N GLU A 299 12.13 -0.50 -11.41
CA GLU A 299 13.27 -0.64 -12.33
C GLU A 299 12.92 -0.40 -13.82
N GLU A 300 11.64 -0.32 -14.14
CA GLU A 300 11.13 0.01 -15.47
C GLU A 300 10.94 1.54 -15.72
N ARG A 301 11.22 2.38 -14.72
CA ARG A 301 11.09 3.84 -14.79
C ARG A 301 12.02 4.51 -15.78
#